data_6b187f1e144f896f9a3e5cfe2ba39770
#
_entry.id   6b187f1e144f896f9a3e5cfe2ba39770
#
_cell.length_a   1.000
_cell.length_b   1.000
_cell.length_c   1.000
_cell.angle_alpha   90.00
_cell.angle_beta   90.00
_cell.angle_gamma   90.00
#
_symmetry.space_group_name_H-M   'P 1'
#
loop_
_entity.id
_entity.type
_entity.pdbx_description
1 polymer ?
#
loop_
_entity_poly.entity_id
_entity_poly.type
_entity_poly.pdbx_seq_one_letter_code
_entity_poly.pdbx_strand_id
1 'polypeptide(L)'
;MLAHHPDIDKLSFTGSVPTGTKIMEAGARRIKNVTLELGGKSPLIIFEDADIRNAVKGALMANFLSQGEVSYDDIYRLSTIQ
;
A
#
# COMPACT_ATOMS: atom_id res chain seq x y z
N MET A 1 -4.34 25.86 0.72
CA MET A 1 -4.00 24.44 0.80
C MET A 1 -3.14 24.10 -0.41
N LEU A 2 -1.98 23.49 -0.23
CA LEU A 2 -0.98 23.22 -1.30
C LEU A 2 -1.56 22.48 -2.52
N ALA A 3 -2.42 21.47 -2.28
CA ALA A 3 -3.00 20.68 -3.37
C ALA A 3 -3.76 21.50 -4.43
N HIS A 4 -4.27 22.67 -4.05
CA HIS A 4 -5.01 23.58 -4.95
C HIS A 4 -4.15 24.71 -5.52
N HIS A 5 -2.89 24.83 -5.07
CA HIS A 5 -2.03 25.94 -5.49
C HIS A 5 -1.73 25.87 -6.99
N PRO A 6 -1.84 26.99 -7.74
CA PRO A 6 -1.64 26.97 -9.19
C PRO A 6 -0.24 26.57 -9.63
N ASP A 7 0.77 26.94 -8.86
CA ASP A 7 2.19 26.72 -9.19
C ASP A 7 2.74 25.36 -8.73
N ILE A 8 1.85 24.45 -8.32
CA ILE A 8 2.20 23.06 -8.00
C ILE A 8 1.80 22.16 -9.16
N ASP A 9 2.76 21.54 -9.81
CA ASP A 9 2.56 20.68 -10.98
C ASP A 9 2.33 19.21 -10.63
N LYS A 10 2.88 18.77 -9.50
CA LYS A 10 2.78 17.37 -9.06
C LYS A 10 2.40 17.27 -7.59
N LEU A 11 1.52 16.33 -7.28
CA LEU A 11 1.14 15.93 -5.93
C LEU A 11 1.61 14.49 -5.67
N SER A 12 2.29 14.29 -4.55
CA SER A 12 2.63 12.96 -4.04
C SER A 12 2.08 12.84 -2.63
N PHE A 13 1.35 11.78 -2.35
CA PHE A 13 0.67 11.60 -1.09
C PHE A 13 0.67 10.13 -0.66
N THR A 14 0.95 9.91 0.61
CA THR A 14 0.83 8.62 1.29
C THR A 14 -0.18 8.75 2.42
N GLY A 15 -1.13 7.83 2.51
CA GLY A 15 -2.12 7.84 3.58
C GLY A 15 -3.42 7.13 3.21
N SER A 16 -4.53 7.52 3.85
CA SER A 16 -5.81 6.84 3.67
C SER A 16 -6.46 7.10 2.30
N VAL A 17 -7.23 6.11 1.82
CA VAL A 17 -8.01 6.23 0.57
C VAL A 17 -8.93 7.47 0.55
N PRO A 18 -9.70 7.78 1.61
CA PRO A 18 -10.55 8.98 1.59
C PRO A 18 -9.77 10.29 1.43
N THR A 19 -8.57 10.37 1.99
CA THR A 19 -7.71 11.55 1.81
C THR A 19 -7.09 11.56 0.41
N GLY A 20 -6.66 10.40 -0.10
CA GLY A 20 -6.14 10.25 -1.46
C GLY A 20 -7.18 10.68 -2.51
N THR A 21 -8.45 10.33 -2.32
CA THR A 21 -9.55 10.79 -3.20
C THR A 21 -9.60 12.31 -3.28
N LYS A 22 -9.53 13.00 -2.14
CA LYS A 22 -9.53 14.47 -2.09
C LYS A 22 -8.30 15.08 -2.78
N ILE A 23 -7.15 14.43 -2.67
CA ILE A 23 -5.91 14.84 -3.35
C ILE A 23 -6.07 14.68 -4.87
N MET A 24 -6.63 13.56 -5.31
CA MET A 24 -6.90 13.29 -6.73
C MET A 24 -7.89 14.32 -7.31
N GLU A 25 -8.98 14.61 -6.61
CA GLU A 25 -9.96 15.64 -7.01
C GLU A 25 -9.30 17.02 -7.15
N ALA A 26 -8.44 17.38 -6.19
CA ALA A 26 -7.70 18.64 -6.25
C ALA A 26 -6.75 18.69 -7.45
N GLY A 27 -6.06 17.58 -7.75
CA GLY A 27 -5.18 17.44 -8.91
C GLY A 27 -5.94 17.53 -10.24
N ALA A 28 -7.09 16.87 -10.33
CA ALA A 28 -7.90 16.84 -11.54
C ALA A 28 -8.33 18.23 -12.03
N ARG A 29 -8.59 19.17 -11.13
CA ARG A 29 -8.99 20.55 -11.47
C ARG A 29 -7.99 21.30 -12.33
N ARG A 30 -6.71 20.89 -12.34
CA ARG A 30 -5.63 21.52 -13.10
C ARG A 30 -4.77 20.52 -13.85
N ILE A 31 -5.25 19.29 -14.00
CA ILE A 31 -4.58 18.20 -14.71
C ILE A 31 -3.16 17.96 -14.18
N LYS A 32 -3.01 18.02 -12.84
CA LYS A 32 -1.73 17.78 -12.18
C LYS A 32 -1.37 16.30 -12.19
N ASN A 33 -0.08 16.00 -12.26
CA ASN A 33 0.39 14.66 -11.98
C ASN A 33 0.13 14.29 -10.51
N VAL A 34 -0.49 13.13 -10.25
CA VAL A 34 -0.76 12.65 -8.90
C VAL A 34 -0.18 11.26 -8.72
N THR A 35 0.62 11.10 -7.67
CA THR A 35 1.10 9.79 -7.20
C THR A 35 0.48 9.53 -5.83
N LEU A 36 -0.18 8.40 -5.66
CA LEU A 36 -0.85 8.01 -4.42
C LEU A 36 -0.31 6.67 -3.94
N GLU A 37 0.13 6.63 -2.69
CA GLU A 37 0.42 5.42 -1.92
C GLU A 37 -0.63 5.30 -0.82
N LEU A 38 -1.55 4.39 -1.00
CA LEU A 38 -2.75 4.27 -0.14
C LEU A 38 -2.74 2.94 0.59
N GLY A 39 -3.61 2.83 1.57
CA GLY A 39 -3.80 1.58 2.30
C GLY A 39 -4.26 0.43 1.40
N GLY A 40 -3.90 -0.77 1.77
CA GLY A 40 -4.19 -2.00 1.04
C GLY A 40 -4.48 -3.18 1.97
N LYS A 41 -4.50 -4.36 1.39
CA LYS A 41 -4.62 -5.67 2.03
C LYS A 41 -3.78 -6.67 1.23
N SER A 42 -2.44 -6.56 1.30
CA SER A 42 -1.53 -7.41 0.52
C SER A 42 -1.63 -8.87 0.98
N PRO A 43 -2.10 -9.81 0.17
CA PRO A 43 -2.24 -11.19 0.58
C PRO A 43 -0.89 -11.91 0.55
N LEU A 44 -0.61 -12.71 1.59
CA LEU A 44 0.43 -13.72 1.56
C LEU A 44 -0.19 -15.08 1.29
N ILE A 45 0.17 -15.70 0.18
CA ILE A 45 -0.33 -17.00 -0.22
C ILE A 45 0.82 -18.00 -0.15
N ILE A 46 0.63 -19.09 0.62
CA ILE A 46 1.59 -20.17 0.73
C ILE A 46 0.91 -21.42 0.18
N PHE A 47 1.45 -21.97 -0.91
CA PHE A 47 0.96 -23.22 -1.49
C PHE A 47 1.41 -24.44 -0.67
N GLU A 48 0.70 -25.56 -0.80
CA GLU A 48 0.96 -26.79 -0.04
C GLU A 48 2.34 -27.41 -0.28
N ASP A 49 2.90 -27.21 -1.46
CA ASP A 49 4.21 -27.70 -1.88
C ASP A 49 5.38 -26.75 -1.53
N ALA A 50 5.09 -25.65 -0.83
CA ALA A 50 6.11 -24.68 -0.43
C ALA A 50 7.04 -25.23 0.66
N ASP A 51 8.33 -24.82 0.61
CA ASP A 51 9.25 -25.04 1.73
C ASP A 51 8.77 -24.24 2.96
N ILE A 52 8.22 -24.97 3.93
CA ILE A 52 7.65 -24.39 5.16
C ILE A 52 8.65 -23.52 5.93
N ARG A 53 9.94 -23.89 5.96
CA ARG A 53 10.95 -23.10 6.67
C ARG A 53 11.16 -21.73 6.01
N ASN A 54 11.21 -21.71 4.70
CA ASN A 54 11.36 -20.47 3.94
C ASN A 54 10.06 -19.66 3.97
N ALA A 55 8.90 -20.30 3.88
CA ALA A 55 7.60 -19.65 3.99
C ALA A 55 7.42 -18.95 5.33
N VAL A 56 7.76 -19.61 6.45
CA VAL A 56 7.71 -19.01 7.78
C VAL A 56 8.67 -17.84 7.92
N LYS A 57 9.93 -17.97 7.46
CA LYS A 57 10.89 -16.87 7.48
C LYS A 57 10.41 -15.66 6.68
N GLY A 58 9.90 -15.91 5.48
CA GLY A 58 9.34 -14.88 4.61
C GLY A 58 8.15 -14.17 5.27
N ALA A 59 7.23 -14.94 5.83
CA ALA A 59 6.06 -14.41 6.55
C ALA A 59 6.45 -13.55 7.75
N LEU A 60 7.38 -14.02 8.58
CA LEU A 60 7.86 -13.25 9.74
C LEU A 60 8.57 -11.97 9.29
N MET A 61 9.43 -12.06 8.27
CA MET A 61 10.17 -10.91 7.75
C MET A 61 9.22 -9.86 7.19
N ALA A 62 8.28 -10.27 6.35
CA ALA A 62 7.32 -9.37 5.73
C ALA A 62 6.41 -8.71 6.79
N ASN A 63 6.01 -9.44 7.84
CA ASN A 63 5.06 -8.95 8.85
C ASN A 63 5.70 -8.05 9.92
N PHE A 64 6.95 -8.33 10.29
CA PHE A 64 7.56 -7.67 11.44
C PHE A 64 8.71 -6.73 11.09
N LEU A 65 9.10 -6.63 9.82
CA LEU A 65 10.22 -5.78 9.41
C LEU A 65 10.00 -4.31 9.76
N SER A 66 8.78 -3.82 9.68
CA SER A 66 8.42 -2.43 9.99
C SER A 66 7.16 -2.33 10.85
N GLN A 67 6.89 -3.32 11.70
CA GLN A 67 5.77 -3.34 12.63
C GLN A 67 4.39 -3.24 11.94
N GLY A 68 4.30 -3.67 10.68
CA GLY A 68 3.09 -3.53 9.87
C GLY A 68 2.84 -2.11 9.34
N GLU A 69 3.84 -1.24 9.36
CA GLU A 69 3.72 0.15 8.90
C GLU A 69 4.24 0.37 7.48
N VAL A 70 4.42 -0.70 6.70
CA VAL A 70 4.81 -0.62 5.29
C VAL A 70 3.61 -0.90 4.41
N SER A 71 3.44 -0.16 3.33
CA SER A 71 2.31 -0.32 2.39
C SER A 71 2.25 -1.71 1.73
N TYR A 72 3.30 -2.49 1.85
CA TYR A 72 3.39 -3.88 1.41
C TYR A 72 3.21 -4.89 2.55
N ASP A 73 3.14 -4.42 3.81
CA ASP A 73 2.94 -5.28 4.97
C ASP A 73 1.46 -5.43 5.25
N ASP A 74 0.98 -6.63 5.17
CA ASP A 74 -0.44 -6.86 5.29
C ASP A 74 -0.84 -7.98 6.20
N ILE A 75 -2.10 -7.84 6.56
CA ILE A 75 -2.84 -8.77 7.36
C ILE A 75 -2.83 -10.13 6.66
N TYR A 76 -2.08 -11.08 7.22
CA TYR A 76 -1.97 -12.43 6.73
C TYR A 76 -3.27 -13.22 6.91
N ARG A 77 -3.73 -13.75 5.82
CA ARG A 77 -4.60 -14.91 5.86
C ARG A 77 -3.82 -16.11 5.34
N LEU A 78 -3.30 -16.93 6.24
CA LEU A 78 -2.82 -18.27 5.88
C LEU A 78 -4.02 -19.05 5.34
N SER A 79 -4.01 -19.32 4.06
CA SER A 79 -4.99 -20.19 3.42
C SER A 79 -4.23 -21.32 2.78
N THR A 80 -4.39 -22.53 3.32
CA THR A 80 -3.96 -23.75 2.62
C THR A 80 -5.00 -23.99 1.53
N ILE A 81 -4.64 -23.78 0.29
CA ILE A 81 -5.47 -24.17 -0.85
C ILE A 81 -5.07 -25.60 -1.20
N GLN A 82 -5.96 -26.54 -0.95
CA GLN A 82 -5.88 -27.94 -1.42
C GLN A 82 -6.25 -28.02 -2.89
#